data_a05942cf79e15eae3592507baeac0ecb
#
_entry.id   a05942cf79e15eae3592507baeac0ecb
#
_cell.length_a   1.000
_cell.length_b   1.000
_cell.length_c   1.000
_cell.angle_alpha   90.00
_cell.angle_beta   90.00
_cell.angle_gamma   90.00
#
_symmetry.space_group_name_H-M   'P 1'
#
loop_
_entity.id
_entity.type
_entity.pdbx_description
1 polymer ?
#
loop_
_entity_poly.entity_id
_entity_poly.type
_entity_poly.pdbx_seq_one_letter_code
_entity_poly.pdbx_strand_id
1 'polypeptide(L)'
;MSNAVASMRTRQPCRDGMTAVSLRSRVGLNAANFFLAEIVGVVLPFLNDFLRSRNWRYDTIGVATACAGLGVFLMQTPAGFIVDRVSHRRTLLAAASLALGLCYGLLPLVPAQWWVVDPLLFAAGAGQAFFAPLLGALALGLVGHAALTRTIGMNQSWNHAGNLAAAVTAMVLITWFSLSSVFFAVTAVSLLAAAAVYLIRSDELDETRASGVTLDGGGAAAPVRFSELFRDRRIVVLFSATALFHLANAPVMPLVALYVKHLDGSDRQVAAVVLVAQAVMVPVALLAGWLCDVWGRKPVFAVGFVDLPLRIFLYTLATSPSALVALQALDGIGAGIYGVAVVSMCADLTKGKGRFNALSGLIATALAVGGVAGPLMSGFLVQHLGFAPAFYVFAAIAAAGAALFLFFMPETRSDGGVPRATSSAHAGAGRA
;
A
#
# COMPACT_ATOMS: atom_id res chain seq x y z
N MET A 1 -62.42 -27.11 -30.33
CA MET A 1 -62.39 -27.66 -28.97
C MET A 1 -61.26 -28.69 -28.94
N SER A 2 -60.06 -28.32 -28.49
CA SER A 2 -59.08 -29.30 -28.07
C SER A 2 -57.85 -28.57 -27.58
N ASN A 3 -57.54 -28.69 -26.30
CA ASN A 3 -56.29 -28.79 -25.62
C ASN A 3 -55.12 -27.90 -26.04
N ALA A 4 -54.90 -26.80 -25.32
CA ALA A 4 -53.64 -26.18 -25.09
C ALA A 4 -53.43 -26.05 -23.57
N VAL A 5 -52.98 -27.14 -22.91
CA VAL A 5 -52.40 -27.08 -21.55
C VAL A 5 -50.98 -26.77 -21.71
N ALA A 6 -50.66 -25.51 -21.46
CA ALA A 6 -49.31 -24.99 -21.44
C ALA A 6 -48.52 -25.61 -20.27
N SER A 7 -47.44 -26.28 -20.58
CA SER A 7 -46.43 -26.71 -19.63
C SER A 7 -45.76 -25.48 -19.02
N MET A 8 -46.17 -25.07 -17.84
CA MET A 8 -45.36 -24.25 -16.92
C MET A 8 -44.15 -25.08 -16.51
N ARG A 9 -43.09 -25.00 -17.27
CA ARG A 9 -41.77 -25.37 -16.76
C ARG A 9 -41.41 -24.38 -15.69
N THR A 10 -41.56 -24.78 -14.44
CA THR A 10 -40.94 -24.15 -13.28
C THR A 10 -39.45 -24.03 -13.57
N ARG A 11 -39.01 -22.83 -13.88
CA ARG A 11 -37.59 -22.51 -13.86
C ARG A 11 -37.12 -22.72 -12.40
N GLN A 12 -36.51 -23.87 -12.16
CA GLN A 12 -35.68 -24.01 -10.97
C GLN A 12 -34.67 -22.85 -10.98
N PRO A 13 -34.54 -22.10 -9.90
CA PRO A 13 -33.46 -21.16 -9.79
C PRO A 13 -32.15 -21.97 -9.85
N CYS A 14 -31.27 -21.66 -10.80
CA CYS A 14 -29.92 -22.12 -10.78
C CYS A 14 -29.34 -21.79 -9.40
N ARG A 15 -29.32 -22.79 -8.54
CA ARG A 15 -28.42 -22.79 -7.37
C ARG A 15 -27.03 -22.94 -7.97
N ASP A 16 -26.45 -21.80 -8.39
CA ASP A 16 -25.01 -21.68 -8.51
C ASP A 16 -24.44 -22.08 -7.15
N GLY A 17 -23.71 -23.20 -7.15
CA GLY A 17 -23.12 -23.78 -5.95
C GLY A 17 -22.03 -22.91 -5.34
N MET A 18 -22.37 -21.69 -4.95
CA MET A 18 -21.57 -20.87 -4.06
C MET A 18 -21.72 -21.46 -2.66
N THR A 19 -20.89 -22.43 -2.34
CA THR A 19 -20.66 -22.81 -0.94
C THR A 19 -20.27 -21.54 -0.20
N ALA A 20 -21.06 -21.14 0.79
CA ALA A 20 -20.78 -19.96 1.59
C ALA A 20 -19.41 -20.17 2.25
N VAL A 21 -18.43 -19.29 1.97
CA VAL A 21 -17.10 -19.35 2.58
C VAL A 21 -17.23 -19.43 4.09
N SER A 22 -16.62 -20.43 4.70
CA SER A 22 -16.72 -20.66 6.14
C SER A 22 -16.16 -19.48 6.94
N LEU A 23 -16.66 -19.29 8.16
CA LEU A 23 -16.12 -18.30 9.10
C LEU A 23 -14.62 -18.52 9.32
N ARG A 24 -14.17 -19.78 9.39
CA ARG A 24 -12.77 -20.15 9.58
C ARG A 24 -11.88 -19.60 8.45
N SER A 25 -12.25 -19.77 7.18
CA SER A 25 -11.47 -19.26 6.05
C SER A 25 -11.48 -17.73 5.99
N ARG A 26 -12.60 -17.07 6.34
CA ARG A 26 -12.67 -15.61 6.43
C ARG A 26 -11.77 -15.06 7.53
N VAL A 27 -11.82 -15.67 8.71
CA VAL A 27 -10.94 -15.30 9.83
C VAL A 27 -9.47 -15.51 9.43
N GLY A 28 -9.14 -16.64 8.80
CA GLY A 28 -7.79 -16.93 8.32
C GLY A 28 -7.26 -15.88 7.35
N LEU A 29 -8.07 -15.48 6.35
CA LEU A 29 -7.69 -14.45 5.38
C LEU A 29 -7.51 -13.07 6.04
N ASN A 30 -8.44 -12.68 6.92
CA ASN A 30 -8.36 -11.41 7.64
C ASN A 30 -7.15 -11.36 8.58
N ALA A 31 -6.92 -12.42 9.35
CA ALA A 31 -5.78 -12.54 10.25
C ALA A 31 -4.44 -12.56 9.49
N ALA A 32 -4.38 -13.22 8.32
CA ALA A 32 -3.20 -13.18 7.46
C ALA A 32 -2.91 -11.73 7.00
N ASN A 33 -3.92 -10.97 6.55
CA ASN A 33 -3.75 -9.55 6.20
C ASN A 33 -3.26 -8.72 7.40
N PHE A 34 -3.81 -8.96 8.58
CA PHE A 34 -3.42 -8.27 9.81
C PHE A 34 -1.96 -8.55 10.18
N PHE A 35 -1.57 -9.82 10.32
CA PHE A 35 -0.22 -10.18 10.75
C PHE A 35 0.84 -9.85 9.71
N LEU A 36 0.56 -10.01 8.40
CA LEU A 36 1.50 -9.62 7.35
C LEU A 36 1.74 -8.10 7.32
N ALA A 37 0.72 -7.30 7.59
CA ALA A 37 0.87 -5.86 7.74
C ALA A 37 1.66 -5.49 9.00
N GLU A 38 1.42 -6.18 10.11
CA GLU A 38 2.17 -5.99 11.36
C GLU A 38 3.66 -6.28 11.17
N ILE A 39 4.02 -7.37 10.48
CA ILE A 39 5.42 -7.71 10.15
C ILE A 39 6.12 -6.54 9.44
N VAL A 40 5.50 -5.99 8.41
CA VAL A 40 6.09 -4.90 7.61
C VAL A 40 6.11 -3.60 8.40
N GLY A 41 5.02 -3.28 9.09
CA GLY A 41 4.85 -2.03 9.82
C GLY A 41 5.78 -1.86 11.02
N VAL A 42 6.13 -2.97 11.69
CA VAL A 42 7.04 -2.95 12.84
C VAL A 42 8.48 -2.61 12.44
N VAL A 43 8.95 -3.10 11.29
CA VAL A 43 10.37 -2.99 10.91
C VAL A 43 10.75 -1.61 10.40
N LEU A 44 9.92 -1.04 9.53
CA LEU A 44 10.29 0.15 8.73
C LEU A 44 10.84 1.32 9.55
N PRO A 45 10.24 1.74 10.69
CA PRO A 45 10.75 2.88 11.46
C PRO A 45 12.02 2.57 12.25
N PHE A 46 12.18 1.30 12.66
CA PHE A 46 13.20 0.90 13.64
C PHE A 46 14.48 0.33 13.02
N LEU A 47 14.43 -0.11 11.76
CA LEU A 47 15.59 -0.68 11.08
C LEU A 47 16.76 0.31 11.02
N ASN A 48 16.48 1.54 10.62
CA ASN A 48 17.51 2.57 10.50
C ASN A 48 18.11 2.95 11.87
N ASP A 49 17.26 3.08 12.89
CA ASP A 49 17.70 3.35 14.26
C ASP A 49 18.52 2.19 14.82
N PHE A 50 18.09 0.95 14.57
CA PHE A 50 18.86 -0.25 14.95
C PHE A 50 20.24 -0.30 14.30
N LEU A 51 20.35 -0.05 12.99
CA LEU A 51 21.64 -0.02 12.29
C LEU A 51 22.50 1.14 12.81
N ARG A 52 21.89 2.28 13.10
CA ARG A 52 22.59 3.43 13.68
C ARG A 52 23.14 3.12 15.07
N SER A 53 22.40 2.42 15.93
CA SER A 53 22.86 1.97 17.25
C SER A 53 24.06 1.00 17.17
N ARG A 54 24.25 0.35 16.00
CA ARG A 54 25.42 -0.49 15.68
C ARG A 54 26.56 0.28 15.03
N ASN A 55 26.57 1.64 15.13
CA ASN A 55 27.57 2.57 14.60
C ASN A 55 27.68 2.61 13.06
N TRP A 56 26.59 2.23 12.34
CA TRP A 56 26.55 2.40 10.90
C TRP A 56 26.45 3.88 10.52
N ARG A 57 27.09 4.24 9.40
CA ARG A 57 26.97 5.56 8.80
C ARG A 57 25.61 5.68 8.10
N TYR A 58 25.11 6.90 7.97
CA TYR A 58 23.81 7.13 7.32
C TYR A 58 23.78 6.68 5.85
N ASP A 59 24.88 6.85 5.12
CA ASP A 59 24.99 6.39 3.73
C ASP A 59 24.89 4.86 3.62
N THR A 60 25.56 4.11 4.46
CA THR A 60 25.49 2.64 4.51
C THR A 60 24.12 2.15 4.98
N ILE A 61 23.46 2.85 5.92
CA ILE A 61 22.07 2.57 6.30
C ILE A 61 21.14 2.78 5.11
N GLY A 62 21.33 3.84 4.32
CA GLY A 62 20.57 4.09 3.10
C GLY A 62 20.71 2.97 2.08
N VAL A 63 21.92 2.43 1.89
CA VAL A 63 22.18 1.28 1.01
C VAL A 63 21.47 0.04 1.52
N ALA A 64 21.58 -0.27 2.80
CA ALA A 64 20.95 -1.44 3.42
C ALA A 64 19.41 -1.39 3.26
N THR A 65 18.80 -0.24 3.54
CA THR A 65 17.35 -0.06 3.35
C THR A 65 16.95 -0.15 1.88
N ALA A 66 17.78 0.39 0.96
CA ALA A 66 17.56 0.26 -0.47
C ALA A 66 17.67 -1.18 -0.95
N CYS A 67 18.51 -2.03 -0.34
CA CYS A 67 18.60 -3.46 -0.65
C CYS A 67 17.25 -4.17 -0.38
N ALA A 68 16.55 -3.84 0.72
CA ALA A 68 15.21 -4.34 0.97
C ALA A 68 14.22 -3.89 -0.13
N GLY A 69 14.23 -2.61 -0.47
CA GLY A 69 13.42 -2.06 -1.56
C GLY A 69 13.72 -2.71 -2.91
N LEU A 70 14.99 -2.97 -3.21
CA LEU A 70 15.44 -3.63 -4.43
C LEU A 70 14.94 -5.09 -4.49
N GLY A 71 14.94 -5.79 -3.36
CA GLY A 71 14.35 -7.13 -3.26
C GLY A 71 12.88 -7.14 -3.65
N VAL A 72 12.09 -6.19 -3.12
CA VAL A 72 10.68 -6.02 -3.51
C VAL A 72 10.57 -5.70 -5.00
N PHE A 73 11.30 -4.71 -5.49
CA PHE A 73 11.22 -4.23 -6.87
C PHE A 73 11.53 -5.34 -7.89
N LEU A 74 12.63 -6.07 -7.71
CA LEU A 74 13.04 -7.12 -8.63
C LEU A 74 12.13 -8.34 -8.59
N MET A 75 11.60 -8.67 -7.41
CA MET A 75 10.75 -9.85 -7.24
C MET A 75 9.26 -9.57 -7.47
N GLN A 76 8.79 -8.32 -7.51
CA GLN A 76 7.37 -8.00 -7.65
C GLN A 76 6.74 -8.59 -8.92
N THR A 77 7.40 -8.47 -10.07
CA THR A 77 6.93 -9.05 -11.33
C THR A 77 7.10 -10.58 -11.37
N PRO A 78 8.28 -11.17 -11.06
CA PRO A 78 8.42 -12.61 -10.94
C PRO A 78 7.46 -13.26 -9.95
N ALA A 79 7.22 -12.64 -8.79
CA ALA A 79 6.29 -13.16 -7.78
C ALA A 79 4.87 -13.32 -8.35
N GLY A 80 4.37 -12.35 -9.12
CA GLY A 80 3.08 -12.46 -9.81
C GLY A 80 3.02 -13.70 -10.72
N PHE A 81 4.03 -13.89 -11.58
CA PHE A 81 4.09 -15.06 -12.46
C PHE A 81 4.20 -16.40 -11.71
N ILE A 82 4.94 -16.42 -10.60
CA ILE A 82 5.06 -17.62 -9.76
C ILE A 82 3.69 -17.93 -9.13
N VAL A 83 3.02 -16.94 -8.56
CA VAL A 83 1.71 -17.07 -7.91
C VAL A 83 0.64 -17.59 -8.88
N ASP A 84 0.65 -17.14 -10.14
CA ASP A 84 -0.28 -17.61 -11.15
C ASP A 84 -0.11 -19.09 -11.50
N ARG A 85 1.13 -19.63 -11.39
CA ARG A 85 1.48 -21.00 -11.77
C ARG A 85 1.44 -22.01 -10.62
N VAL A 86 1.55 -21.54 -9.37
CA VAL A 86 1.62 -22.41 -8.18
C VAL A 86 0.22 -22.75 -7.69
N SER A 87 -0.04 -24.04 -7.48
CA SER A 87 -1.28 -24.54 -6.89
C SER A 87 -1.32 -24.52 -5.35
N HIS A 88 -0.16 -24.35 -4.69
CA HIS A 88 -0.05 -24.36 -3.22
C HIS A 88 0.16 -22.94 -2.65
N ARG A 89 -0.74 -21.99 -3.00
CA ARG A 89 -0.61 -20.57 -2.64
C ARG A 89 -0.54 -20.31 -1.14
N ARG A 90 -1.26 -21.11 -0.33
CA ARG A 90 -1.20 -21.01 1.15
C ARG A 90 0.19 -21.33 1.67
N THR A 91 0.78 -22.43 1.20
CA THR A 91 2.14 -22.83 1.61
C THR A 91 3.18 -21.81 1.16
N LEU A 92 3.04 -21.26 -0.04
CA LEU A 92 3.94 -20.22 -0.55
C LEU A 92 3.85 -18.94 0.30
N LEU A 93 2.65 -18.51 0.69
CA LEU A 93 2.46 -17.33 1.55
C LEU A 93 3.05 -17.54 2.94
N ALA A 94 2.81 -18.73 3.53
CA ALA A 94 3.38 -19.09 4.82
C ALA A 94 4.93 -19.14 4.74
N ALA A 95 5.49 -19.76 3.70
CA ALA A 95 6.94 -19.81 3.50
C ALA A 95 7.55 -18.41 3.30
N ALA A 96 6.92 -17.55 2.50
CA ALA A 96 7.38 -16.18 2.27
C ALA A 96 7.35 -15.35 3.57
N SER A 97 6.29 -15.48 4.38
CA SER A 97 6.21 -14.79 5.68
C SER A 97 7.27 -15.27 6.66
N LEU A 98 7.49 -16.59 6.75
CA LEU A 98 8.51 -17.18 7.64
C LEU A 98 9.92 -16.81 7.19
N ALA A 99 10.22 -16.84 5.89
CA ALA A 99 11.50 -16.42 5.35
C ALA A 99 11.81 -14.95 5.70
N LEU A 100 10.83 -14.07 5.52
CA LEU A 100 10.96 -12.66 5.89
C LEU A 100 11.16 -12.51 7.41
N GLY A 101 10.34 -13.19 8.22
CA GLY A 101 10.46 -13.17 9.68
C GLY A 101 11.82 -13.67 10.16
N LEU A 102 12.37 -14.71 9.52
CA LEU A 102 13.71 -15.23 9.82
C LEU A 102 14.80 -14.21 9.44
N CYS A 103 14.71 -13.59 8.26
CA CYS A 103 15.68 -12.58 7.82
C CYS A 103 15.77 -11.42 8.81
N TYR A 104 14.64 -10.88 9.25
CA TYR A 104 14.64 -9.80 10.24
C TYR A 104 15.06 -10.27 11.63
N GLY A 105 14.59 -11.44 12.08
CA GLY A 105 14.93 -11.99 13.39
C GLY A 105 16.40 -12.34 13.56
N LEU A 106 17.12 -12.60 12.46
CA LEU A 106 18.56 -12.83 12.48
C LEU A 106 19.37 -11.53 12.64
N LEU A 107 18.85 -10.36 12.28
CA LEU A 107 19.62 -9.10 12.32
C LEU A 107 20.26 -8.80 13.68
N PRO A 108 19.59 -9.00 14.83
CA PRO A 108 20.24 -8.78 16.13
C PRO A 108 21.33 -9.79 16.47
N LEU A 109 21.30 -10.98 15.86
CA LEU A 109 22.17 -12.12 16.17
C LEU A 109 23.42 -12.18 15.30
N VAL A 110 23.40 -11.55 14.11
CA VAL A 110 24.51 -11.58 13.17
C VAL A 110 25.46 -10.40 13.36
N PRO A 111 26.70 -10.51 12.87
CA PRO A 111 27.61 -9.37 12.83
C PRO A 111 27.02 -8.21 12.02
N ALA A 112 27.14 -6.98 12.55
CA ALA A 112 26.66 -5.78 11.89
C ALA A 112 27.57 -5.35 10.73
N GLN A 113 27.68 -6.20 9.71
CA GLN A 113 28.53 -6.04 8.55
C GLN A 113 27.67 -6.03 7.29
N TRP A 114 27.93 -5.12 6.36
CA TRP A 114 27.09 -4.92 5.17
C TRP A 114 26.92 -6.20 4.32
N TRP A 115 27.96 -7.02 4.17
CA TRP A 115 27.89 -8.28 3.40
C TRP A 115 27.03 -9.38 4.06
N VAL A 116 26.59 -9.20 5.30
CA VAL A 116 25.64 -10.08 6.00
C VAL A 116 24.26 -9.45 6.03
N VAL A 117 24.19 -8.16 6.39
CA VAL A 117 22.93 -7.44 6.61
C VAL A 117 22.21 -7.17 5.28
N ASP A 118 22.92 -6.67 4.26
CA ASP A 118 22.29 -6.29 2.99
C ASP A 118 21.66 -7.48 2.24
N PRO A 119 22.30 -8.68 2.16
CA PRO A 119 21.65 -9.85 1.60
C PRO A 119 20.41 -10.32 2.40
N LEU A 120 20.43 -10.23 3.74
CA LEU A 120 19.26 -10.54 4.56
C LEU A 120 18.10 -9.58 4.28
N LEU A 121 18.38 -8.29 4.16
CA LEU A 121 17.37 -7.28 3.84
C LEU A 121 16.84 -7.44 2.42
N PHE A 122 17.70 -7.75 1.45
CA PHE A 122 17.29 -8.08 0.09
C PHE A 122 16.37 -9.30 0.06
N ALA A 123 16.73 -10.38 0.77
CA ALA A 123 15.91 -11.58 0.86
C ALA A 123 14.56 -11.33 1.55
N ALA A 124 14.56 -10.49 2.60
CA ALA A 124 13.32 -10.06 3.25
C ALA A 124 12.40 -9.29 2.28
N GLY A 125 12.95 -8.34 1.53
CA GLY A 125 12.21 -7.60 0.50
C GLY A 125 11.69 -8.52 -0.62
N ALA A 126 12.49 -9.47 -1.08
CA ALA A 126 12.08 -10.47 -2.06
C ALA A 126 10.90 -11.34 -1.56
N GLY A 127 10.92 -11.74 -0.28
CA GLY A 127 9.81 -12.44 0.36
C GLY A 127 8.55 -11.58 0.46
N GLN A 128 8.69 -10.31 0.81
CA GLN A 128 7.58 -9.36 0.91
C GLN A 128 6.83 -9.17 -0.42
N ALA A 129 7.53 -9.24 -1.55
CA ALA A 129 6.95 -9.08 -2.89
C ALA A 129 5.83 -10.10 -3.19
N PHE A 130 5.81 -11.24 -2.51
CA PHE A 130 4.78 -12.26 -2.67
C PHE A 130 3.49 -11.97 -1.92
N PHE A 131 3.46 -11.07 -0.93
CA PHE A 131 2.31 -10.89 -0.06
C PHE A 131 1.07 -10.39 -0.81
N ALA A 132 1.18 -9.31 -1.55
CA ALA A 132 0.05 -8.72 -2.26
C ALA A 132 -0.57 -9.64 -3.32
N PRO A 133 0.21 -10.25 -4.24
CA PRO A 133 -0.36 -11.16 -5.23
C PRO A 133 -0.95 -12.43 -4.60
N LEU A 134 -0.34 -13.00 -3.56
CA LEU A 134 -0.87 -14.18 -2.88
C LEU A 134 -2.17 -13.90 -2.12
N LEU A 135 -2.24 -12.78 -1.38
CA LEU A 135 -3.46 -12.38 -0.69
C LEU A 135 -4.61 -12.09 -1.66
N GLY A 136 -4.30 -11.45 -2.80
CA GLY A 136 -5.26 -11.23 -3.88
C GLY A 136 -5.77 -12.53 -4.49
N ALA A 137 -4.87 -13.45 -4.81
CA ALA A 137 -5.21 -14.76 -5.36
C ALA A 137 -6.03 -15.61 -4.38
N LEU A 138 -5.68 -15.64 -3.09
CA LEU A 138 -6.44 -16.34 -2.06
C LEU A 138 -7.83 -15.74 -1.88
N ALA A 139 -7.96 -14.42 -1.89
CA ALA A 139 -9.25 -13.74 -1.85
C ALA A 139 -10.11 -14.13 -3.05
N LEU A 140 -9.56 -14.06 -4.28
CA LEU A 140 -10.26 -14.41 -5.50
C LEU A 140 -10.70 -15.87 -5.52
N GLY A 141 -9.81 -16.79 -5.13
CA GLY A 141 -10.11 -18.22 -5.06
C GLY A 141 -11.20 -18.56 -4.07
N LEU A 142 -11.29 -17.84 -2.93
CA LEU A 142 -12.31 -18.06 -1.91
C LEU A 142 -13.69 -17.50 -2.31
N VAL A 143 -13.75 -16.25 -2.76
CA VAL A 143 -15.04 -15.55 -2.89
C VAL A 143 -15.48 -15.32 -4.34
N GLY A 144 -14.61 -15.57 -5.32
CA GLY A 144 -14.88 -15.29 -6.72
C GLY A 144 -15.00 -13.79 -7.04
N HIS A 145 -15.22 -13.47 -8.31
CA HIS A 145 -15.25 -12.08 -8.80
C HIS A 145 -16.38 -11.24 -8.19
N ALA A 146 -17.55 -11.83 -7.94
CA ALA A 146 -18.73 -11.11 -7.47
C ALA A 146 -18.56 -10.45 -6.09
N ALA A 147 -17.82 -11.10 -5.17
CA ALA A 147 -17.58 -10.59 -3.83
C ALA A 147 -16.15 -10.08 -3.60
N LEU A 148 -15.30 -10.11 -4.63
CA LEU A 148 -13.88 -9.77 -4.52
C LEU A 148 -13.66 -8.34 -4.01
N THR A 149 -14.33 -7.34 -4.58
CA THR A 149 -14.18 -5.93 -4.21
C THR A 149 -14.47 -5.70 -2.72
N ARG A 150 -15.55 -6.29 -2.22
CA ARG A 150 -15.91 -6.20 -0.80
C ARG A 150 -14.85 -6.89 0.08
N THR A 151 -14.33 -8.03 -0.36
CA THR A 151 -13.31 -8.79 0.37
C THR A 151 -11.98 -8.03 0.40
N ILE A 152 -11.57 -7.41 -0.72
CA ILE A 152 -10.38 -6.56 -0.77
C ILE A 152 -10.53 -5.37 0.18
N GLY A 153 -11.69 -4.71 0.21
CA GLY A 153 -11.95 -3.62 1.17
C GLY A 153 -11.79 -4.07 2.63
N MET A 154 -12.31 -5.26 2.97
CA MET A 154 -12.13 -5.84 4.30
C MET A 154 -10.67 -6.19 4.59
N ASN A 155 -9.95 -6.76 3.63
CA ASN A 155 -8.53 -7.06 3.74
C ASN A 155 -7.70 -5.80 4.03
N GLN A 156 -8.00 -4.68 3.36
CA GLN A 156 -7.35 -3.40 3.61
C GLN A 156 -7.64 -2.87 5.02
N SER A 157 -8.86 -3.03 5.52
CA SER A 157 -9.19 -2.64 6.89
C SER A 157 -8.36 -3.43 7.91
N TRP A 158 -8.21 -4.75 7.71
CA TRP A 158 -7.37 -5.59 8.57
C TRP A 158 -5.86 -5.27 8.40
N ASN A 159 -5.42 -4.91 7.20
CA ASN A 159 -4.07 -4.43 6.95
C ASN A 159 -3.77 -3.16 7.76
N HIS A 160 -4.67 -2.17 7.72
CA HIS A 160 -4.52 -0.95 8.53
C HIS A 160 -4.53 -1.23 10.03
N ALA A 161 -5.39 -2.15 10.50
CA ALA A 161 -5.40 -2.58 11.89
C ALA A 161 -4.08 -3.26 12.28
N GLY A 162 -3.48 -4.06 11.40
CA GLY A 162 -2.16 -4.68 11.59
C GLY A 162 -1.04 -3.64 11.69
N ASN A 163 -1.04 -2.62 10.83
CA ASN A 163 -0.06 -1.52 10.91
C ASN A 163 -0.20 -0.73 12.23
N LEU A 164 -1.43 -0.50 12.70
CA LEU A 164 -1.66 0.14 14.00
C LEU A 164 -1.15 -0.75 15.15
N ALA A 165 -1.45 -2.05 15.11
CA ALA A 165 -0.95 -3.02 16.09
C ALA A 165 0.59 -3.05 16.09
N ALA A 166 1.24 -2.99 14.92
CA ALA A 166 2.69 -2.91 14.77
C ALA A 166 3.29 -1.76 15.59
N ALA A 167 2.71 -0.56 15.48
CA ALA A 167 3.18 0.60 16.22
C ALA A 167 3.02 0.41 17.75
N VAL A 168 1.90 -0.18 18.20
CA VAL A 168 1.66 -0.48 19.62
C VAL A 168 2.62 -1.56 20.10
N THR A 169 2.77 -2.66 19.35
CA THR A 169 3.70 -3.76 19.66
C THR A 169 5.12 -3.23 19.82
N ALA A 170 5.60 -2.43 18.85
CA ALA A 170 6.92 -1.82 18.90
C ALA A 170 7.10 -0.93 20.15
N MET A 171 6.11 -0.07 20.43
CA MET A 171 6.14 0.81 21.62
C MET A 171 6.23 0.01 22.92
N VAL A 172 5.46 -1.05 23.06
CA VAL A 172 5.49 -1.94 24.23
C VAL A 172 6.85 -2.62 24.35
N LEU A 173 7.34 -3.24 23.27
CA LEU A 173 8.59 -4.01 23.29
C LEU A 173 9.79 -3.13 23.61
N ILE A 174 9.87 -1.93 23.03
CA ILE A 174 10.97 -1.00 23.29
C ILE A 174 10.91 -0.44 24.71
N THR A 175 9.69 -0.25 25.25
CA THR A 175 9.51 0.27 26.61
C THR A 175 9.94 -0.72 27.68
N TRP A 176 9.62 -2.02 27.48
CA TRP A 176 9.81 -3.04 28.51
C TRP A 176 11.04 -3.91 28.28
N PHE A 177 11.59 -3.94 27.08
CA PHE A 177 12.72 -4.80 26.70
C PHE A 177 13.83 -3.99 26.01
N SER A 178 13.92 -4.06 24.69
CA SER A 178 14.99 -3.41 23.90
C SER A 178 14.56 -3.20 22.45
N LEU A 179 15.31 -2.37 21.73
CA LEU A 179 15.12 -2.19 20.29
C LEU A 179 15.27 -3.52 19.50
N SER A 180 16.17 -4.41 19.92
CA SER A 180 16.37 -5.73 19.31
C SER A 180 15.14 -6.63 19.45
N SER A 181 14.32 -6.48 20.49
CA SER A 181 13.12 -7.28 20.69
C SER A 181 12.06 -7.08 19.61
N VAL A 182 12.07 -5.92 18.95
CA VAL A 182 11.22 -5.63 17.80
C VAL A 182 11.45 -6.63 16.66
N PHE A 183 12.70 -6.96 16.37
CA PHE A 183 13.06 -7.91 15.31
C PHE A 183 12.68 -9.35 15.65
N PHE A 184 12.80 -9.74 16.91
CA PHE A 184 12.34 -11.06 17.36
C PHE A 184 10.81 -11.16 17.32
N ALA A 185 10.10 -10.06 17.60
CA ALA A 185 8.65 -10.02 17.47
C ALA A 185 8.20 -10.23 16.03
N VAL A 186 8.93 -9.70 15.04
CA VAL A 186 8.67 -9.96 13.61
C VAL A 186 8.68 -11.45 13.30
N THR A 187 9.65 -12.19 13.86
CA THR A 187 9.69 -13.66 13.71
C THR A 187 8.47 -14.33 14.36
N ALA A 188 8.10 -13.91 15.58
CA ALA A 188 6.93 -14.45 16.25
C ALA A 188 5.64 -14.17 15.49
N VAL A 189 5.46 -12.93 15.00
CA VAL A 189 4.29 -12.54 14.20
C VAL A 189 4.26 -13.27 12.85
N SER A 190 5.42 -13.58 12.25
CA SER A 190 5.49 -14.37 11.01
C SER A 190 5.00 -15.81 11.21
N LEU A 191 5.23 -16.40 12.38
CA LEU A 191 4.64 -17.69 12.75
C LEU A 191 3.12 -17.59 12.88
N LEU A 192 2.61 -16.52 13.49
CA LEU A 192 1.17 -16.27 13.58
C LEU A 192 0.53 -16.04 12.20
N ALA A 193 1.22 -15.32 11.31
CA ALA A 193 0.79 -15.14 9.93
C ALA A 193 0.72 -16.48 9.19
N ALA A 194 1.75 -17.30 9.30
CA ALA A 194 1.76 -18.65 8.71
C ALA A 194 0.63 -19.52 9.27
N ALA A 195 0.41 -19.51 10.58
CA ALA A 195 -0.70 -20.23 11.22
C ALA A 195 -2.07 -19.72 10.71
N ALA A 196 -2.25 -18.39 10.60
CA ALA A 196 -3.47 -17.79 10.08
C ALA A 196 -3.78 -18.22 8.64
N VAL A 197 -2.76 -18.30 7.79
CA VAL A 197 -2.91 -18.81 6.41
C VAL A 197 -3.42 -20.25 6.38
N TYR A 198 -3.01 -21.10 7.30
CA TYR A 198 -3.49 -22.49 7.40
C TYR A 198 -4.89 -22.63 8.03
N LEU A 199 -5.47 -21.57 8.58
CA LEU A 199 -6.91 -21.53 8.91
C LEU A 199 -7.78 -21.52 7.65
N ILE A 200 -7.27 -21.03 6.52
CA ILE A 200 -7.96 -21.05 5.23
C ILE A 200 -8.07 -22.51 4.77
N ARG A 201 -9.29 -22.99 4.59
CA ARG A 201 -9.56 -24.37 4.16
C ARG A 201 -9.19 -24.55 2.69
N SER A 202 -8.48 -25.65 2.37
CA SER A 202 -8.08 -25.96 1.00
C SER A 202 -9.24 -26.38 0.12
N ASP A 203 -10.25 -27.03 0.71
CA ASP A 203 -11.44 -27.50 0.02
C ASP A 203 -12.39 -26.34 -0.39
N GLU A 204 -12.26 -25.17 0.23
CA GLU A 204 -13.00 -23.95 -0.12
C GLU A 204 -12.25 -23.08 -1.14
N LEU A 205 -10.97 -23.36 -1.40
CA LEU A 205 -10.13 -22.58 -2.30
C LEU A 205 -10.19 -23.15 -3.72
N ASP A 206 -10.81 -22.42 -4.63
CA ASP A 206 -10.79 -22.75 -6.06
C ASP A 206 -9.49 -22.24 -6.68
N GLU A 207 -8.55 -23.17 -6.90
CA GLU A 207 -7.21 -22.88 -7.44
C GLU A 207 -7.27 -22.37 -8.90
N THR A 208 -8.24 -22.80 -9.69
CA THR A 208 -8.44 -22.32 -11.06
C THR A 208 -8.88 -20.85 -11.05
N ARG A 209 -9.84 -20.53 -10.19
CA ARG A 209 -10.34 -19.17 -9.98
C ARG A 209 -9.24 -18.26 -9.43
N ALA A 210 -8.44 -18.76 -8.49
CA ALA A 210 -7.32 -18.04 -7.89
C ALA A 210 -6.20 -17.67 -8.89
N SER A 211 -6.08 -18.40 -10.03
CA SER A 211 -5.15 -18.04 -11.11
C SER A 211 -5.71 -16.96 -12.06
N GLY A 212 -6.92 -16.45 -11.81
CA GLY A 212 -7.56 -15.43 -12.65
C GLY A 212 -8.08 -15.95 -13.99
N VAL A 213 -8.05 -17.27 -14.22
CA VAL A 213 -8.64 -17.88 -15.42
C VAL A 213 -10.15 -17.89 -15.25
N THR A 214 -10.85 -17.11 -16.05
CA THR A 214 -12.30 -17.19 -16.16
C THR A 214 -12.68 -18.35 -17.06
N LEU A 215 -13.45 -19.32 -16.54
CA LEU A 215 -13.99 -20.43 -17.32
C LEU A 215 -15.10 -20.00 -18.32
N ASP A 216 -15.60 -18.78 -18.16
CA ASP A 216 -16.53 -18.18 -19.11
C ASP A 216 -15.75 -17.61 -20.29
N GLY A 217 -15.92 -18.18 -21.46
CA GLY A 217 -15.27 -17.93 -22.75
C GLY A 217 -15.12 -16.48 -23.26
N GLY A 218 -15.01 -15.53 -22.38
CA GLY A 218 -14.51 -14.19 -22.64
C GLY A 218 -13.00 -14.27 -22.77
N GLY A 219 -12.50 -14.24 -23.99
CA GLY A 219 -11.10 -14.35 -24.35
C GLY A 219 -10.22 -13.56 -23.40
N ALA A 220 -9.09 -14.14 -23.00
CA ALA A 220 -8.06 -13.47 -22.22
C ALA A 220 -7.85 -12.08 -22.79
N ALA A 221 -8.12 -11.04 -21.99
CA ALA A 221 -7.90 -9.66 -22.44
C ALA A 221 -6.48 -9.59 -23.02
N ALA A 222 -6.37 -9.15 -24.28
CA ALA A 222 -5.09 -9.10 -24.96
C ALA A 222 -4.06 -8.40 -24.06
N PRO A 223 -2.83 -8.89 -23.96
CA PRO A 223 -1.84 -8.32 -23.05
C PRO A 223 -1.71 -6.82 -23.32
N VAL A 224 -2.06 -6.02 -22.33
CA VAL A 224 -2.00 -4.56 -22.42
C VAL A 224 -0.53 -4.16 -22.62
N ARG A 225 -0.21 -3.56 -23.76
CA ARG A 225 1.13 -3.00 -23.96
C ARG A 225 1.27 -1.74 -23.12
N PHE A 226 2.24 -1.73 -22.22
CA PHE A 226 2.53 -0.54 -21.38
C PHE A 226 2.69 0.74 -22.20
N SER A 227 3.24 0.65 -23.43
CA SER A 227 3.38 1.78 -24.36
C SER A 227 2.04 2.45 -24.71
N GLU A 228 0.93 1.73 -24.64
CA GLU A 228 -0.40 2.29 -24.89
C GLU A 228 -0.92 3.13 -23.71
N LEU A 229 -0.52 2.82 -22.49
CA LEU A 229 -0.86 3.63 -21.30
C LEU A 229 -0.16 5.00 -21.39
N PHE A 230 1.09 5.05 -21.83
CA PHE A 230 1.83 6.29 -21.96
C PHE A 230 1.36 7.22 -23.11
N ARG A 231 0.43 6.78 -23.97
CA ARG A 231 -0.22 7.66 -24.96
C ARG A 231 -1.25 8.61 -24.31
N ASP A 232 -1.83 8.25 -23.18
CA ASP A 232 -2.73 9.15 -22.44
C ASP A 232 -1.92 10.10 -21.55
N ARG A 233 -1.90 11.39 -21.90
CA ARG A 233 -1.16 12.42 -21.16
C ARG A 233 -1.53 12.44 -19.66
N ARG A 234 -2.78 12.14 -19.32
CA ARG A 234 -3.24 12.12 -17.93
C ARG A 234 -2.54 11.00 -17.13
N ILE A 235 -2.35 9.85 -17.75
CA ILE A 235 -1.63 8.71 -17.14
C ILE A 235 -0.15 9.06 -16.95
N VAL A 236 0.47 9.71 -17.93
CA VAL A 236 1.86 10.18 -17.82
C VAL A 236 2.02 11.17 -16.67
N VAL A 237 1.11 12.16 -16.57
CA VAL A 237 1.12 13.15 -15.48
C VAL A 237 0.93 12.47 -14.13
N LEU A 238 -0.07 11.58 -14.00
CA LEU A 238 -0.33 10.86 -12.75
C LEU A 238 0.88 10.02 -12.35
N PHE A 239 1.45 9.24 -13.26
CA PHE A 239 2.63 8.42 -13.00
C PHE A 239 3.83 9.26 -12.57
N SER A 240 4.16 10.32 -13.32
CA SER A 240 5.31 11.16 -13.01
C SER A 240 5.15 11.90 -11.69
N ALA A 241 3.94 12.43 -11.42
CA ALA A 241 3.65 13.10 -10.16
C ALA A 241 3.72 12.13 -8.96
N THR A 242 3.17 10.91 -9.10
CA THR A 242 3.26 9.88 -8.06
C THR A 242 4.68 9.34 -7.89
N ALA A 243 5.47 9.25 -8.95
CA ALA A 243 6.89 8.87 -8.86
C ALA A 243 7.70 9.89 -8.04
N LEU A 244 7.53 11.19 -8.31
CA LEU A 244 8.16 12.25 -7.53
C LEU A 244 7.64 12.25 -6.07
N PHE A 245 6.34 12.05 -5.88
CA PHE A 245 5.73 11.93 -4.56
C PHE A 245 6.40 10.79 -3.76
N HIS A 246 6.49 9.59 -4.32
CA HIS A 246 7.08 8.45 -3.61
C HIS A 246 8.59 8.54 -3.44
N LEU A 247 9.29 9.15 -4.40
CA LEU A 247 10.73 9.41 -4.26
C LEU A 247 11.01 10.31 -3.04
N ALA A 248 10.15 11.30 -2.82
CA ALA A 248 10.25 12.16 -1.64
C ALA A 248 9.72 11.49 -0.38
N ASN A 249 8.58 10.77 -0.45
CA ASN A 249 7.87 10.26 0.72
C ASN A 249 8.49 9.00 1.32
N ALA A 250 9.01 8.08 0.48
CA ALA A 250 9.49 6.77 0.93
C ALA A 250 10.57 6.84 2.02
N PRO A 251 11.58 7.73 1.95
CA PRO A 251 12.60 7.83 2.98
C PRO A 251 12.16 8.64 4.21
N VAL A 252 11.04 9.37 4.17
CA VAL A 252 10.71 10.40 5.17
C VAL A 252 10.44 9.79 6.54
N MET A 253 9.64 8.74 6.65
CA MET A 253 9.34 8.15 7.96
C MET A 253 10.59 7.59 8.64
N PRO A 254 11.45 6.76 8.00
CA PRO A 254 12.73 6.36 8.56
C PRO A 254 13.68 7.53 8.88
N LEU A 255 13.66 8.56 8.05
CA LEU A 255 14.47 9.76 8.25
C LEU A 255 14.03 10.56 9.47
N VAL A 256 12.72 10.73 9.67
CA VAL A 256 12.15 11.38 10.86
C VAL A 256 12.46 10.57 12.11
N ALA A 257 12.39 9.24 12.07
CA ALA A 257 12.80 8.38 13.19
C ALA A 257 14.26 8.63 13.61
N LEU A 258 15.18 8.70 12.63
CA LEU A 258 16.58 9.06 12.88
C LEU A 258 16.73 10.51 13.40
N TYR A 259 15.93 11.44 12.90
CA TYR A 259 15.99 12.83 13.32
C TYR A 259 15.46 13.02 14.75
N VAL A 260 14.43 12.27 15.15
CA VAL A 260 13.98 12.20 16.56
C VAL A 260 15.14 11.78 17.46
N LYS A 261 15.91 10.76 17.08
CA LYS A 261 17.10 10.32 17.84
C LYS A 261 18.23 11.35 17.82
N HIS A 262 18.41 12.06 16.71
CA HIS A 262 19.40 13.13 16.59
C HIS A 262 19.09 14.32 17.53
N LEU A 263 17.82 14.54 17.85
CA LEU A 263 17.35 15.54 18.83
C LEU A 263 17.24 14.97 20.26
N ASP A 264 17.96 13.91 20.59
CA ASP A 264 17.95 13.20 21.87
C ASP A 264 16.58 12.65 22.27
N GLY A 265 15.76 12.34 21.29
CA GLY A 265 14.44 11.72 21.50
C GLY A 265 14.53 10.27 21.93
N SER A 266 13.52 9.84 22.67
CA SER A 266 13.37 8.47 23.17
C SER A 266 12.85 7.50 22.10
N ASP A 267 13.09 6.21 22.28
CA ASP A 267 12.54 5.15 21.42
C ASP A 267 10.99 5.16 21.42
N ARG A 268 10.38 5.58 22.55
CA ARG A 268 8.91 5.76 22.63
C ARG A 268 8.44 6.86 21.68
N GLN A 269 9.21 7.93 21.50
CA GLN A 269 8.85 8.99 20.56
C GLN A 269 9.04 8.52 19.11
N VAL A 270 10.01 7.67 18.82
CA VAL A 270 10.15 7.01 17.51
C VAL A 270 8.93 6.14 17.21
N ALA A 271 8.47 5.34 18.18
CA ALA A 271 7.24 4.54 18.03
C ALA A 271 5.99 5.44 17.88
N ALA A 272 5.93 6.56 18.62
CA ALA A 272 4.82 7.51 18.53
C ALA A 272 4.72 8.20 17.16
N VAL A 273 5.83 8.38 16.43
CA VAL A 273 5.84 8.85 15.03
C VAL A 273 4.89 8.00 14.17
N VAL A 274 5.03 6.69 14.24
CA VAL A 274 4.19 5.76 13.46
C VAL A 274 2.76 5.74 14.00
N LEU A 275 2.60 5.67 15.33
CA LEU A 275 1.30 5.58 15.96
C LEU A 275 0.40 6.77 15.62
N VAL A 276 0.92 8.00 15.68
CA VAL A 276 0.16 9.21 15.35
C VAL A 276 -0.25 9.22 13.89
N ALA A 277 0.68 8.89 12.97
CA ALA A 277 0.39 8.81 11.55
C ALA A 277 -0.74 7.80 11.26
N GLN A 278 -0.66 6.58 11.80
CA GLN A 278 -1.67 5.54 11.59
C GLN A 278 -3.02 5.89 12.21
N ALA A 279 -3.02 6.48 13.41
CA ALA A 279 -4.26 6.88 14.10
C ALA A 279 -5.05 7.94 13.32
N VAL A 280 -4.34 8.87 12.66
CA VAL A 280 -4.96 9.91 11.81
C VAL A 280 -5.33 9.37 10.44
N MET A 281 -4.53 8.47 9.86
CA MET A 281 -4.74 7.94 8.51
C MET A 281 -6.09 7.24 8.37
N VAL A 282 -6.51 6.43 9.37
CA VAL A 282 -7.75 5.64 9.29
C VAL A 282 -9.00 6.51 9.10
N PRO A 283 -9.32 7.49 9.97
CA PRO A 283 -10.48 8.33 9.79
C PRO A 283 -10.37 9.22 8.54
N VAL A 284 -9.17 9.68 8.19
CA VAL A 284 -8.95 10.49 6.98
C VAL A 284 -9.20 9.68 5.71
N ALA A 285 -8.81 8.41 5.65
CA ALA A 285 -9.08 7.55 4.49
C ALA A 285 -10.59 7.36 4.27
N LEU A 286 -11.37 7.19 5.34
CA LEU A 286 -12.84 7.11 5.26
C LEU A 286 -13.44 8.43 4.75
N LEU A 287 -12.97 9.55 5.28
CA LEU A 287 -13.42 10.89 4.86
C LEU A 287 -13.02 11.18 3.41
N ALA A 288 -11.80 10.82 3.00
CA ALA A 288 -11.30 11.03 1.65
C ALA A 288 -12.14 10.29 0.60
N GLY A 289 -12.64 9.09 0.90
CA GLY A 289 -13.56 8.37 0.03
C GLY A 289 -14.81 9.18 -0.27
N TRP A 290 -15.46 9.67 0.77
CA TRP A 290 -16.65 10.52 0.65
C TRP A 290 -16.35 11.86 -0.07
N LEU A 291 -15.25 12.52 0.30
CA LEU A 291 -14.84 13.78 -0.33
C LEU A 291 -14.53 13.61 -1.82
N CYS A 292 -13.88 12.51 -2.22
CA CYS A 292 -13.65 12.19 -3.62
C CYS A 292 -14.96 12.10 -4.41
N ASP A 293 -16.02 11.60 -3.80
CA ASP A 293 -17.34 11.50 -4.45
C ASP A 293 -18.09 12.84 -4.50
N VAL A 294 -17.88 13.73 -3.51
CA VAL A 294 -18.59 15.01 -3.43
C VAL A 294 -17.83 16.13 -4.16
N TRP A 295 -16.55 16.31 -3.87
CA TRP A 295 -15.75 17.43 -4.40
C TRP A 295 -15.03 17.09 -5.71
N GLY A 296 -14.84 15.79 -6.01
CA GLY A 296 -14.05 15.31 -7.15
C GLY A 296 -12.71 14.74 -6.71
N ARG A 297 -12.08 14.00 -7.64
CA ARG A 297 -10.82 13.26 -7.36
C ARG A 297 -9.64 14.22 -7.26
N LYS A 298 -9.56 15.19 -8.19
CA LYS A 298 -8.42 16.12 -8.25
C LYS A 298 -8.30 17.02 -7.02
N PRO A 299 -9.35 17.72 -6.52
CA PRO A 299 -9.23 18.61 -5.35
C PRO A 299 -8.78 17.85 -4.11
N VAL A 300 -9.35 16.66 -3.87
CA VAL A 300 -9.01 15.85 -2.70
C VAL A 300 -7.57 15.35 -2.78
N PHE A 301 -7.16 14.84 -3.92
CA PHE A 301 -5.79 14.35 -4.10
C PHE A 301 -4.75 15.48 -4.09
N ALA A 302 -5.13 16.68 -4.55
CA ALA A 302 -4.31 17.88 -4.47
C ALA A 302 -3.93 18.23 -3.03
N VAL A 303 -4.86 18.06 -2.06
CA VAL A 303 -4.55 18.23 -0.64
C VAL A 303 -3.42 17.29 -0.22
N GLY A 304 -3.47 15.99 -0.60
CA GLY A 304 -2.41 15.04 -0.28
C GLY A 304 -1.07 15.38 -0.95
N PHE A 305 -1.09 15.90 -2.19
CA PHE A 305 0.12 16.35 -2.88
C PHE A 305 0.74 17.60 -2.26
N VAL A 306 -0.07 18.56 -1.77
CA VAL A 306 0.41 19.79 -1.11
C VAL A 306 0.87 19.51 0.32
N ASP A 307 0.21 18.60 1.01
CA ASP A 307 0.56 18.19 2.36
C ASP A 307 2.03 17.70 2.45
N LEU A 308 2.47 16.89 1.49
CA LEU A 308 3.78 16.27 1.54
C LEU A 308 4.95 17.28 1.57
N PRO A 309 5.07 18.23 0.62
CA PRO A 309 6.15 19.22 0.69
C PRO A 309 6.03 20.14 1.92
N LEU A 310 4.83 20.52 2.31
CA LEU A 310 4.58 21.32 3.51
C LEU A 310 5.07 20.60 4.76
N ARG A 311 4.68 19.34 4.94
CA ARG A 311 5.07 18.52 6.07
C ARG A 311 6.59 18.34 6.15
N ILE A 312 7.23 17.97 5.02
CA ILE A 312 8.69 17.77 4.99
C ILE A 312 9.43 19.09 5.33
N PHE A 313 8.92 20.21 4.82
CA PHE A 313 9.46 21.51 5.16
C PHE A 313 9.32 21.82 6.67
N LEU A 314 8.17 21.53 7.26
CA LEU A 314 7.91 21.77 8.69
C LEU A 314 8.84 20.95 9.62
N TYR A 315 9.35 19.80 9.17
CA TYR A 315 10.35 19.06 9.95
C TYR A 315 11.65 19.84 10.14
N THR A 316 12.02 20.72 9.21
CA THR A 316 13.22 21.56 9.34
C THR A 316 13.07 22.64 10.40
N LEU A 317 11.84 22.99 10.77
CA LEU A 317 11.52 23.97 11.80
C LEU A 317 11.31 23.32 13.18
N ALA A 318 11.22 22.00 13.24
CA ALA A 318 11.01 21.26 14.48
C ALA A 318 12.30 21.23 15.31
N THR A 319 12.25 21.79 16.51
CA THR A 319 13.39 21.88 17.45
C THR A 319 13.30 20.87 18.59
N SER A 320 12.22 20.06 18.62
CA SER A 320 12.00 19.05 19.65
C SER A 320 11.44 17.75 19.07
N PRO A 321 11.76 16.59 19.67
CA PRO A 321 11.19 15.31 19.30
C PRO A 321 9.65 15.29 19.31
N SER A 322 9.05 15.96 20.30
CA SER A 322 7.59 16.02 20.43
C SER A 322 6.92 16.79 19.29
N ALA A 323 7.57 17.85 18.77
CA ALA A 323 7.10 18.56 17.57
C ALA A 323 7.10 17.65 16.35
N LEU A 324 8.15 16.83 16.16
CA LEU A 324 8.22 15.85 15.07
C LEU A 324 7.11 14.81 15.16
N VAL A 325 6.81 14.33 16.39
CA VAL A 325 5.69 13.40 16.62
C VAL A 325 4.35 14.05 16.27
N ALA A 326 4.11 15.29 16.71
CA ALA A 326 2.86 16.00 16.39
C ALA A 326 2.67 16.24 14.87
N LEU A 327 3.75 16.54 14.16
CA LEU A 327 3.73 16.73 12.70
C LEU A 327 3.37 15.45 11.93
N GLN A 328 3.44 14.25 12.56
CA GLN A 328 2.98 13.01 11.92
C GLN A 328 1.47 12.96 11.69
N ALA A 329 0.70 13.83 12.33
CA ALA A 329 -0.71 13.98 11.98
C ALA A 329 -0.90 14.39 10.51
N LEU A 330 0.00 15.20 9.96
CA LEU A 330 0.03 15.55 8.53
C LEU A 330 0.35 14.31 7.67
N ASP A 331 1.29 13.46 8.10
CA ASP A 331 1.56 12.18 7.41
C ASP A 331 0.30 11.32 7.30
N GLY A 332 -0.43 11.20 8.40
CA GLY A 332 -1.70 10.48 8.42
C GLY A 332 -2.74 11.07 7.45
N ILE A 333 -2.81 12.40 7.35
CA ILE A 333 -3.70 13.09 6.39
C ILE A 333 -3.27 12.78 4.96
N GLY A 334 -2.00 13.00 4.61
CA GLY A 334 -1.48 12.77 3.27
C GLY A 334 -1.63 11.31 2.82
N ALA A 335 -1.26 10.36 3.68
CA ALA A 335 -1.33 8.92 3.39
C ALA A 335 -2.77 8.41 3.27
N GLY A 336 -3.67 8.88 4.15
CA GLY A 336 -5.10 8.54 4.10
C GLY A 336 -5.77 9.00 2.81
N ILE A 337 -5.46 10.23 2.36
CA ILE A 337 -5.95 10.75 1.09
C ILE A 337 -5.35 9.98 -0.09
N TYR A 338 -4.03 9.78 -0.09
CA TYR A 338 -3.32 9.15 -1.20
C TYR A 338 -3.87 7.77 -1.53
N GLY A 339 -4.02 6.90 -0.53
CA GLY A 339 -4.47 5.52 -0.72
C GLY A 339 -5.83 5.42 -1.43
N VAL A 340 -6.74 6.33 -1.14
CA VAL A 340 -8.10 6.35 -1.72
C VAL A 340 -8.14 7.07 -3.07
N ALA A 341 -7.53 8.25 -3.15
CA ALA A 341 -7.62 9.10 -4.33
C ALA A 341 -6.91 8.50 -5.54
N VAL A 342 -5.72 7.89 -5.36
CA VAL A 342 -4.98 7.26 -6.46
C VAL A 342 -5.75 6.10 -7.08
N VAL A 343 -6.36 5.25 -6.27
CA VAL A 343 -7.16 4.11 -6.75
C VAL A 343 -8.40 4.61 -7.51
N SER A 344 -9.07 5.63 -6.98
CA SER A 344 -10.24 6.25 -7.63
C SER A 344 -9.87 6.85 -8.99
N MET A 345 -8.76 7.59 -9.08
CA MET A 345 -8.26 8.13 -10.35
C MET A 345 -7.87 7.03 -11.35
N CYS A 346 -7.20 5.97 -10.89
CA CYS A 346 -6.88 4.84 -11.75
C CYS A 346 -8.15 4.19 -12.34
N ALA A 347 -9.20 4.04 -11.52
CA ALA A 347 -10.47 3.48 -11.96
C ALA A 347 -11.14 4.39 -13.00
N ASP A 348 -11.18 5.71 -12.77
CA ASP A 348 -11.80 6.67 -13.69
C ASP A 348 -11.04 6.72 -15.04
N LEU A 349 -9.72 6.75 -15.04
CA LEU A 349 -8.88 6.82 -16.25
C LEU A 349 -8.95 5.55 -17.10
N THR A 350 -9.30 4.42 -16.51
CA THR A 350 -9.38 3.12 -17.18
C THR A 350 -10.79 2.61 -17.39
N LYS A 351 -11.80 3.42 -17.02
CA LYS A 351 -13.23 3.07 -17.16
C LYS A 351 -13.57 2.62 -18.58
N GLY A 352 -14.15 1.44 -18.71
CA GLY A 352 -14.53 0.85 -20.00
C GLY A 352 -13.37 0.33 -20.86
N LYS A 353 -12.12 0.43 -20.40
CA LYS A 353 -10.93 0.02 -21.18
C LYS A 353 -10.30 -1.31 -20.72
N GLY A 354 -10.76 -1.91 -19.61
CA GLY A 354 -10.19 -3.14 -19.06
C GLY A 354 -8.71 -3.04 -18.64
N ARG A 355 -8.21 -1.84 -18.30
CA ARG A 355 -6.78 -1.57 -18.06
C ARG A 355 -6.48 -1.14 -16.61
N PHE A 356 -7.43 -1.30 -15.69
CA PHE A 356 -7.28 -0.87 -14.30
C PHE A 356 -6.06 -1.50 -13.61
N ASN A 357 -5.90 -2.83 -13.73
CA ASN A 357 -4.77 -3.53 -13.10
C ASN A 357 -3.43 -3.11 -13.70
N ALA A 358 -3.37 -2.86 -15.02
CA ALA A 358 -2.15 -2.40 -15.68
C ALA A 358 -1.73 -1.00 -15.19
N LEU A 359 -2.68 -0.06 -15.04
CA LEU A 359 -2.40 1.27 -14.50
C LEU A 359 -2.04 1.21 -13.02
N SER A 360 -2.75 0.41 -12.22
CA SER A 360 -2.41 0.20 -10.81
C SER A 360 -1.01 -0.39 -10.62
N GLY A 361 -0.61 -1.34 -11.49
CA GLY A 361 0.75 -1.89 -11.52
C GLY A 361 1.81 -0.84 -11.90
N LEU A 362 1.50 0.05 -12.83
CA LEU A 362 2.38 1.16 -13.20
C LEU A 362 2.59 2.12 -12.02
N ILE A 363 1.53 2.46 -11.28
CA ILE A 363 1.62 3.29 -10.07
C ILE A 363 2.40 2.57 -8.96
N ALA A 364 2.22 1.26 -8.79
CA ALA A 364 3.03 0.47 -7.86
C ALA A 364 4.53 0.47 -8.21
N THR A 365 4.87 0.56 -9.52
CA THR A 365 6.26 0.72 -9.96
C THR A 365 6.84 2.07 -9.50
N ALA A 366 6.05 3.15 -9.54
CA ALA A 366 6.48 4.44 -9.02
C ALA A 366 6.80 4.38 -7.52
N LEU A 367 5.97 3.67 -6.74
CA LEU A 367 6.21 3.41 -5.31
C LEU A 367 7.52 2.62 -5.10
N ALA A 368 7.74 1.57 -5.87
CA ALA A 368 8.93 0.73 -5.75
C ALA A 368 10.22 1.49 -6.10
N VAL A 369 10.20 2.35 -7.12
CA VAL A 369 11.33 3.23 -7.46
C VAL A 369 11.65 4.16 -6.29
N GLY A 370 10.63 4.78 -5.67
CA GLY A 370 10.79 5.60 -4.48
C GLY A 370 11.41 4.82 -3.30
N GLY A 371 10.97 3.57 -3.11
CA GLY A 371 11.47 2.67 -2.06
C GLY A 371 12.94 2.26 -2.22
N VAL A 372 13.50 2.34 -3.42
CA VAL A 372 14.93 2.10 -3.69
C VAL A 372 15.73 3.41 -3.67
N ALA A 373 15.33 4.36 -4.50
CA ALA A 373 16.09 5.60 -4.71
C ALA A 373 16.02 6.54 -3.50
N GLY A 374 14.87 6.60 -2.81
CA GLY A 374 14.67 7.47 -1.65
C GLY A 374 15.65 7.19 -0.50
N PRO A 375 15.74 5.96 0.02
CA PRO A 375 16.71 5.60 1.07
C PRO A 375 18.17 5.86 0.69
N LEU A 376 18.57 5.57 -0.56
CA LEU A 376 19.91 5.88 -1.05
C LEU A 376 20.19 7.37 -0.98
N MET A 377 19.26 8.19 -1.51
CA MET A 377 19.38 9.65 -1.47
C MET A 377 19.40 10.18 -0.04
N SER A 378 18.49 9.69 0.84
CA SER A 378 18.40 10.18 2.21
C SER A 378 19.66 9.86 3.00
N GLY A 379 20.19 8.64 2.89
CA GLY A 379 21.42 8.22 3.55
C GLY A 379 22.61 9.07 3.11
N PHE A 380 22.77 9.28 1.80
CA PHE A 380 23.83 10.13 1.25
C PHE A 380 23.71 11.60 1.70
N LEU A 381 22.51 12.19 1.56
CA LEU A 381 22.29 13.60 1.91
C LEU A 381 22.52 13.85 3.41
N VAL A 382 22.01 12.99 4.28
CA VAL A 382 22.20 13.16 5.73
C VAL A 382 23.66 12.98 6.12
N GLN A 383 24.35 12.01 5.52
CA GLN A 383 25.76 11.74 5.83
C GLN A 383 26.67 12.92 5.46
N HIS A 384 26.40 13.59 4.34
CA HIS A 384 27.29 14.62 3.79
C HIS A 384 26.83 16.05 4.04
N LEU A 385 25.53 16.28 4.16
CA LEU A 385 24.93 17.61 4.27
C LEU A 385 24.14 17.81 5.57
N GLY A 386 23.80 16.73 6.29
CA GLY A 386 22.97 16.77 7.48
C GLY A 386 21.47 16.68 7.22
N PHE A 387 20.66 16.69 8.29
CA PHE A 387 19.21 16.48 8.23
C PHE A 387 18.44 17.59 7.51
N ALA A 388 18.70 18.85 7.87
CA ALA A 388 17.92 19.98 7.32
C ALA A 388 18.06 20.10 5.79
N PRO A 389 19.28 20.07 5.19
CA PRO A 389 19.42 20.04 3.73
C PRO A 389 18.74 18.81 3.08
N ALA A 390 18.79 17.64 3.71
CA ALA A 390 18.10 16.45 3.21
C ALA A 390 16.60 16.70 3.14
N PHE A 391 15.98 17.24 4.18
CA PHE A 391 14.57 17.60 4.16
C PHE A 391 14.24 18.66 3.10
N TYR A 392 15.07 19.68 2.90
CA TYR A 392 14.85 20.67 1.84
C TYR A 392 14.87 20.05 0.45
N VAL A 393 15.78 19.12 0.16
CA VAL A 393 15.81 18.41 -1.11
C VAL A 393 14.54 17.59 -1.32
N PHE A 394 14.11 16.82 -0.32
CA PHE A 394 12.87 16.05 -0.43
C PHE A 394 11.62 16.92 -0.51
N ALA A 395 11.57 18.04 0.21
CA ALA A 395 10.49 19.01 0.08
C ALA A 395 10.43 19.61 -1.34
N ALA A 396 11.56 19.92 -1.95
CA ALA A 396 11.63 20.42 -3.33
C ALA A 396 11.16 19.38 -4.35
N ILE A 397 11.56 18.11 -4.20
CA ILE A 397 11.10 17.02 -5.05
C ILE A 397 9.58 16.82 -4.91
N ALA A 398 9.07 16.83 -3.67
CA ALA A 398 7.64 16.73 -3.39
C ALA A 398 6.87 17.92 -3.97
N ALA A 399 7.40 19.14 -3.86
CA ALA A 399 6.80 20.35 -4.43
C ALA A 399 6.75 20.29 -5.97
N ALA A 400 7.79 19.74 -6.61
CA ALA A 400 7.79 19.51 -8.07
C ALA A 400 6.69 18.51 -8.46
N GLY A 401 6.52 17.41 -7.70
CA GLY A 401 5.43 16.44 -7.90
C GLY A 401 4.05 17.08 -7.71
N ALA A 402 3.88 17.89 -6.65
CA ALA A 402 2.65 18.64 -6.39
C ALA A 402 2.35 19.65 -7.50
N ALA A 403 3.33 20.41 -7.96
CA ALA A 403 3.17 21.35 -9.06
C ALA A 403 2.77 20.63 -10.37
N LEU A 404 3.44 19.53 -10.70
CA LEU A 404 3.11 18.71 -11.85
C LEU A 404 1.65 18.23 -11.79
N PHE A 405 1.20 17.73 -10.63
CA PHE A 405 -0.17 17.29 -10.45
C PHE A 405 -1.17 18.43 -10.53
N LEU A 406 -0.94 19.52 -9.82
CA LEU A 406 -1.86 20.66 -9.75
C LEU A 406 -2.09 21.33 -11.11
N PHE A 407 -1.01 21.56 -11.87
CA PHE A 407 -1.10 22.32 -13.12
C PHE A 407 -1.48 21.45 -14.32
N PHE A 408 -1.12 20.17 -14.35
CA PHE A 408 -1.28 19.34 -15.53
C PHE A 408 -2.29 18.21 -15.41
N MET A 409 -2.71 17.83 -14.17
CA MET A 409 -3.73 16.81 -13.99
C MET A 409 -5.12 17.42 -14.10
N PRO A 410 -5.99 16.97 -15.03
CA PRO A 410 -7.39 17.38 -15.05
C PRO A 410 -8.21 16.62 -14.00
N GLU A 411 -9.44 17.09 -13.72
CA GLU A 411 -10.41 16.30 -12.97
C GLU A 411 -10.76 15.03 -13.74
N THR A 412 -10.81 13.89 -13.02
CA THR A 412 -11.09 12.59 -13.64
C THR A 412 -12.49 12.07 -13.35
N ARG A 413 -13.18 12.65 -12.37
CA ARG A 413 -14.58 12.32 -12.09
C ARG A 413 -15.40 12.58 -13.34
N SER A 414 -15.97 11.52 -13.92
CA SER A 414 -17.00 11.68 -14.94
C SER A 414 -18.25 12.22 -14.25
N ASP A 415 -18.71 13.40 -14.63
CA ASP A 415 -20.05 13.87 -14.28
C ASP A 415 -21.05 12.80 -14.74
N GLY A 416 -21.42 11.92 -13.84
CA GLY A 416 -22.56 11.04 -14.02
C GLY A 416 -23.74 12.01 -14.11
N GLY A 417 -24.24 12.22 -15.34
CA GLY A 417 -25.21 13.22 -15.66
C GLY A 417 -26.37 13.30 -14.65
N VAL A 418 -26.25 14.22 -13.72
CA VAL A 418 -27.40 14.93 -13.23
C VAL A 418 -27.71 15.94 -14.34
N PRO A 419 -28.80 15.81 -15.08
CA PRO A 419 -29.17 16.84 -16.03
C PRO A 419 -29.26 18.13 -15.22
N ARG A 420 -28.39 19.10 -15.50
CA ARG A 420 -28.66 20.48 -15.11
C ARG A 420 -30.03 20.77 -15.69
N ALA A 421 -31.03 20.96 -14.81
CA ALA A 421 -32.30 21.50 -15.19
C ALA A 421 -31.98 22.82 -15.92
N THR A 422 -31.99 22.75 -17.25
CA THR A 422 -31.97 23.95 -18.07
C THR A 422 -33.22 24.69 -17.72
N SER A 423 -33.03 25.82 -17.03
CA SER A 423 -34.03 26.86 -16.86
C SER A 423 -34.45 27.39 -18.22
N SER A 424 -35.38 26.64 -18.86
CA SER A 424 -36.14 27.14 -19.99
C SER A 424 -37.54 27.54 -19.50
N ALA A 425 -37.57 28.56 -18.62
CA ALA A 425 -38.75 29.31 -18.33
C ALA A 425 -38.43 30.75 -18.78
N HIS A 426 -38.81 31.03 -20.03
CA HIS A 426 -39.31 32.34 -20.49
C HIS A 426 -39.13 32.48 -22.00
N ALA A 427 -40.11 32.03 -22.76
CA ALA A 427 -40.48 32.65 -24.03
C ALA A 427 -41.80 32.03 -24.52
N GLY A 428 -42.90 32.65 -24.21
CA GLY A 428 -44.22 32.17 -24.70
C GLY A 428 -45.38 32.95 -24.14
N ALA A 429 -45.25 34.26 -24.02
CA ALA A 429 -46.43 35.09 -23.86
C ALA A 429 -46.39 36.18 -24.92
N GLY A 430 -47.22 36.05 -25.94
CA GLY A 430 -47.45 37.20 -26.85
C GLY A 430 -47.83 36.74 -28.25
N ARG A 431 -49.13 36.57 -28.48
CA ARG A 431 -49.94 37.05 -29.62
C ARG A 431 -51.08 36.09 -29.97
N ALA A 432 -52.20 36.63 -29.79
CA ALA A 432 -53.53 36.70 -30.41
C ALA A 432 -54.62 36.33 -29.44
#